data_8b5e0664cc3e2235b70d30197d6cb144
#
_entry.id   8b5e0664cc3e2235b70d30197d6cb144
#
_cell.length_a   1.000
_cell.length_b   1.000
_cell.length_c   1.000
_cell.angle_alpha   90.00
_cell.angle_beta   90.00
_cell.angle_gamma   90.00
#
_symmetry.space_group_name_H-M   'P 1'
#
loop_
_entity.id
_entity.type
_entity.pdbx_description
1 polymer ?
#
loop_
_entity_poly.entity_id
_entity_poly.type
_entity_poly.pdbx_seq_one_letter_code
_entity_poly.pdbx_strand_id
1 'polypeptide(L)'
;TDASGRKISKASLAEGDLLAAELDEDGKTLISVDYSSNAIRTEEATGLTVNRKKRTLTNKAENLSYSYEKESVFFYDGEEIDAADLAPCDELLLKLVGDTVWSVEVQAYHGYIVVENTDAVKNGKIQLDEAEAVPLTEGMQLAAAEGHHTVTVTGSNIETRKDAVVVEAGEETVYDLSKAQEKMGVIIINANVKDYKLYINGAAAESPAVLPMGEYDLVILKNGYTEWSQHVTLDKDTLNVTAELQKDVQYGTLTVTADVDGAWVYINGEEYGVAPMQVNLPYGSYNVMLEKSGYQSYKQSIQISSQT
;
A
#
# COMPACT_ATOMS: atom_id res chain seq x y z
N THR A 1 36.42 -43.32 27.53
CA THR A 1 37.64 -42.55 27.90
C THR A 1 37.95 -41.59 26.76
N ASP A 2 38.47 -40.39 27.09
CA ASP A 2 39.01 -39.48 26.08
C ASP A 2 40.39 -40.04 25.54
N ALA A 3 40.91 -39.38 24.49
CA ALA A 3 42.22 -39.77 23.89
C ALA A 3 43.38 -39.74 24.90
N SER A 4 43.21 -39.12 26.07
CA SER A 4 44.20 -39.11 27.16
C SER A 4 43.97 -40.22 28.18
N GLY A 5 43.00 -41.12 27.97
CA GLY A 5 42.64 -42.21 28.88
C GLY A 5 41.79 -41.80 30.08
N ARG A 6 41.24 -40.57 30.12
CA ARG A 6 40.34 -40.09 31.16
C ARG A 6 38.94 -40.63 30.94
N LYS A 7 38.27 -41.14 31.98
CA LYS A 7 36.86 -41.53 31.87
C LYS A 7 35.97 -40.29 31.62
N ILE A 8 35.30 -40.26 30.49
CA ILE A 8 34.25 -39.32 30.23
C ILE A 8 33.01 -39.72 31.02
N SER A 9 32.53 -38.85 31.87
CA SER A 9 31.27 -39.07 32.60
C SER A 9 30.09 -38.80 31.65
N LYS A 10 29.04 -39.60 31.69
CA LYS A 10 27.79 -39.36 30.98
C LYS A 10 27.22 -37.97 31.36
N ALA A 11 27.50 -37.49 32.57
CA ALA A 11 27.07 -36.17 33.07
C ALA A 11 27.86 -34.99 32.44
N SER A 12 28.93 -35.24 31.67
CA SER A 12 29.71 -34.22 30.95
C SER A 12 29.37 -34.12 29.46
N LEU A 13 28.41 -34.94 28.98
CA LEU A 13 27.91 -34.89 27.61
C LEU A 13 26.70 -34.01 27.56
N ALA A 14 26.72 -33.06 26.69
CA ALA A 14 25.57 -32.22 26.36
C ALA A 14 24.92 -32.68 25.05
N GLU A 15 23.64 -32.44 24.90
CA GLU A 15 22.94 -32.65 23.64
C GLU A 15 23.54 -31.74 22.57
N GLY A 16 23.69 -32.22 21.33
CA GLY A 16 24.41 -31.52 20.26
C GLY A 16 25.91 -31.61 20.28
N ASP A 17 26.52 -32.31 21.26
CA ASP A 17 27.96 -32.59 21.23
C ASP A 17 28.32 -33.56 20.12
N LEU A 18 29.33 -33.22 19.33
CA LEU A 18 29.96 -34.14 18.36
C LEU A 18 31.13 -34.85 19.02
N LEU A 19 31.13 -36.13 18.88
CA LEU A 19 32.17 -37.01 19.48
C LEU A 19 32.75 -37.89 18.42
N ALA A 20 34.08 -38.03 18.39
CA ALA A 20 34.70 -39.11 17.69
C ALA A 20 34.57 -40.39 18.52
N ALA A 21 33.94 -41.41 17.94
CA ALA A 21 33.71 -42.68 18.61
C ALA A 21 34.58 -43.80 17.97
N GLU A 22 35.23 -44.59 18.80
CA GLU A 22 35.88 -45.83 18.37
C GLU A 22 34.96 -46.99 18.75
N LEU A 23 34.61 -47.79 17.77
CA LEU A 23 33.78 -48.97 17.95
C LEU A 23 34.61 -50.24 17.91
N ASP A 24 34.17 -51.29 18.59
CA ASP A 24 34.74 -52.60 18.52
C ASP A 24 34.59 -53.24 17.13
N GLU A 25 35.23 -54.35 16.88
CA GLU A 25 35.19 -55.10 15.62
C GLU A 25 33.75 -55.50 15.23
N ASP A 26 32.85 -55.59 16.18
CA ASP A 26 31.42 -55.82 15.96
C ASP A 26 30.65 -54.58 15.40
N GLY A 27 31.28 -53.41 15.38
CA GLY A 27 30.72 -52.12 14.93
C GLY A 27 29.57 -51.62 15.78
N LYS A 28 29.37 -52.16 16.97
CA LYS A 28 28.24 -51.84 17.86
C LYS A 28 28.65 -51.44 19.27
N THR A 29 29.80 -51.97 19.73
CA THR A 29 30.26 -51.70 21.07
C THR A 29 31.19 -50.50 21.07
N LEU A 30 30.84 -49.47 21.85
CA LEU A 30 31.62 -48.26 21.99
C LEU A 30 32.88 -48.53 22.86
N ILE A 31 34.08 -48.38 22.30
CA ILE A 31 35.33 -48.51 23.00
C ILE A 31 35.77 -47.21 23.66
N SER A 32 35.76 -46.13 22.85
CA SER A 32 36.17 -44.81 23.32
C SER A 32 35.41 -43.68 22.64
N VAL A 33 35.33 -42.53 23.28
CA VAL A 33 34.82 -41.27 22.72
C VAL A 33 35.79 -40.14 23.00
N ASP A 34 35.96 -39.26 22.02
CA ASP A 34 36.85 -38.10 22.14
C ASP A 34 36.17 -36.86 21.61
N TYR A 35 36.13 -35.81 22.45
CA TYR A 35 35.65 -34.46 22.07
C TYR A 35 36.67 -33.69 21.25
N SER A 36 37.95 -34.03 21.40
CA SER A 36 39.04 -33.25 20.84
C SER A 36 39.53 -33.77 19.50
N SER A 37 38.66 -34.48 18.76
CA SER A 37 39.02 -34.91 17.41
C SER A 37 39.33 -33.69 16.53
N ASN A 38 40.55 -33.67 15.95
CA ASN A 38 40.93 -32.63 14.96
C ASN A 38 40.04 -32.62 13.71
N ALA A 39 39.11 -33.57 13.58
CA ALA A 39 38.13 -33.63 12.52
C ALA A 39 36.91 -32.74 12.80
N ILE A 40 36.69 -32.35 14.07
CA ILE A 40 35.55 -31.48 14.49
C ILE A 40 36.01 -30.02 14.53
N ARG A 41 35.34 -29.19 13.75
CA ARG A 41 35.56 -27.74 13.68
C ARG A 41 34.33 -27.04 14.27
N THR A 42 34.55 -26.00 15.05
CA THR A 42 33.48 -25.15 15.60
C THR A 42 33.63 -23.76 15.03
N GLU A 43 32.51 -23.19 14.53
CA GLU A 43 32.48 -21.89 13.94
C GLU A 43 31.25 -21.10 14.44
N GLU A 44 31.43 -19.83 14.75
CA GLU A 44 30.34 -18.87 14.98
C GLU A 44 29.91 -18.33 13.64
N ALA A 45 28.58 -18.21 13.44
CA ALA A 45 28.03 -17.72 12.20
C ALA A 45 26.71 -16.97 12.44
N THR A 46 26.49 -15.95 11.63
CA THR A 46 25.23 -15.19 11.53
C THR A 46 24.91 -14.91 10.07
N GLY A 47 23.73 -14.37 9.75
CA GLY A 47 23.33 -14.10 8.38
C GLY A 47 23.02 -15.35 7.54
N LEU A 48 22.85 -16.50 8.17
CA LEU A 48 22.64 -17.76 7.47
C LEU A 48 21.17 -17.96 7.09
N THR A 49 20.93 -18.18 5.80
CA THR A 49 19.61 -18.55 5.26
C THR A 49 19.55 -20.05 5.03
N VAL A 50 18.49 -20.70 5.51
CA VAL A 50 18.26 -22.14 5.40
C VAL A 50 17.59 -22.49 4.06
N ASN A 51 18.16 -23.46 3.34
CA ASN A 51 17.52 -24.12 2.22
C ASN A 51 17.24 -25.58 2.54
N ARG A 52 16.06 -25.91 3.01
CA ARG A 52 15.64 -27.27 3.41
C ARG A 52 15.72 -28.30 2.27
N LYS A 53 15.39 -27.89 1.03
CA LYS A 53 15.41 -28.82 -0.11
C LYS A 53 16.83 -29.24 -0.49
N LYS A 54 17.78 -28.31 -0.39
CA LYS A 54 19.19 -28.56 -0.69
C LYS A 54 19.99 -28.95 0.55
N ARG A 55 19.40 -28.83 1.74
CA ARG A 55 20.06 -28.97 3.05
C ARG A 55 21.32 -28.14 3.12
N THR A 56 21.19 -26.85 2.91
CA THR A 56 22.29 -25.88 2.99
C THR A 56 21.94 -24.70 3.86
N LEU A 57 22.96 -24.20 4.58
CA LEU A 57 22.97 -22.93 5.28
C LEU A 57 23.86 -21.98 4.49
N THR A 58 23.36 -20.81 4.08
CA THR A 58 24.13 -19.91 3.21
C THR A 58 24.08 -18.47 3.71
N ASN A 59 25.25 -17.82 3.79
CA ASN A 59 25.39 -16.38 3.91
C ASN A 59 25.91 -15.82 2.59
N LYS A 60 25.03 -15.17 1.80
CA LYS A 60 25.39 -14.65 0.48
C LYS A 60 26.32 -13.45 0.57
N ALA A 61 26.23 -12.64 1.63
CA ALA A 61 27.04 -11.45 1.82
C ALA A 61 28.53 -11.82 2.04
N GLU A 62 28.77 -12.92 2.76
CA GLU A 62 30.08 -13.39 3.06
C GLU A 62 30.57 -14.56 2.14
N ASN A 63 29.71 -14.95 1.19
CA ASN A 63 29.93 -16.06 0.29
C ASN A 63 30.21 -17.39 1.03
N LEU A 64 29.51 -17.61 2.16
CA LEU A 64 29.60 -18.84 2.94
C LEU A 64 28.47 -19.80 2.55
N SER A 65 28.81 -21.11 2.52
CA SER A 65 27.84 -22.17 2.26
C SER A 65 28.25 -23.44 2.99
N TYR A 66 27.35 -23.94 3.82
CA TYR A 66 27.53 -25.20 4.56
C TYR A 66 26.47 -26.19 4.12
N SER A 67 26.81 -27.49 4.04
CA SER A 67 25.80 -28.55 3.92
C SER A 67 25.44 -29.08 5.30
N TYR A 68 24.22 -29.64 5.43
CA TYR A 68 23.83 -30.42 6.59
C TYR A 68 23.08 -31.68 6.15
N GLU A 69 23.11 -32.73 6.98
CA GLU A 69 22.46 -33.99 6.69
C GLU A 69 21.07 -34.07 7.36
N LYS A 70 20.33 -35.14 7.09
CA LYS A 70 19.01 -35.37 7.70
C LYS A 70 19.13 -35.58 9.22
N GLU A 71 20.26 -36.17 9.62
CA GLU A 71 20.59 -36.48 11.01
C GLU A 71 21.28 -35.33 11.74
N SER A 72 21.51 -34.20 11.07
CA SER A 72 21.99 -32.98 11.71
C SER A 72 20.98 -32.44 12.67
N VAL A 73 21.41 -31.98 13.82
CA VAL A 73 20.59 -31.53 14.93
C VAL A 73 20.72 -30.03 15.14
N PHE A 74 19.61 -29.40 15.50
CA PHE A 74 19.52 -27.97 15.73
C PHE A 74 18.92 -27.75 17.12
N PHE A 75 19.51 -26.89 17.92
CA PHE A 75 19.11 -26.66 19.31
C PHE A 75 19.00 -25.18 19.65
N TYR A 76 18.03 -24.86 20.49
CA TYR A 76 17.91 -23.60 21.18
C TYR A 76 17.54 -23.87 22.65
N ASP A 77 18.28 -23.30 23.58
CA ASP A 77 18.10 -23.45 25.05
C ASP A 77 17.97 -24.92 25.50
N GLY A 78 18.73 -25.82 24.85
CA GLY A 78 18.74 -27.26 25.14
C GLY A 78 17.59 -28.07 24.54
N GLU A 79 16.66 -27.45 23.82
CA GLU A 79 15.56 -28.12 23.13
C GLU A 79 15.86 -28.23 21.63
N GLU A 80 15.50 -29.36 21.01
CA GLU A 80 15.66 -29.57 19.57
C GLU A 80 14.61 -28.74 18.81
N ILE A 81 15.08 -28.00 17.78
CA ILE A 81 14.24 -27.18 16.87
C ILE A 81 14.37 -27.66 15.43
N ASP A 82 13.43 -27.29 14.56
CA ASP A 82 13.58 -27.54 13.11
C ASP A 82 14.52 -26.49 12.49
N ALA A 83 15.34 -26.89 11.54
CA ALA A 83 16.17 -25.95 10.77
C ALA A 83 15.36 -24.81 10.12
N ALA A 84 14.05 -25.02 9.88
CA ALA A 84 13.16 -23.98 9.35
C ALA A 84 12.85 -22.86 10.35
N ASP A 85 13.06 -23.12 11.63
CA ASP A 85 12.82 -22.14 12.70
C ASP A 85 13.98 -21.13 12.83
N LEU A 86 15.08 -21.32 12.09
CA LEU A 86 16.19 -20.39 12.06
C LEU A 86 15.90 -19.18 11.19
N ALA A 87 16.27 -18.01 11.68
CA ALA A 87 16.25 -16.75 10.94
C ALA A 87 17.68 -16.25 10.63
N PRO A 88 17.87 -15.43 9.58
CA PRO A 88 19.19 -14.89 9.26
C PRO A 88 19.81 -14.02 10.37
N CYS A 89 19.02 -13.48 11.26
CA CYS A 89 19.48 -12.67 12.40
C CYS A 89 19.94 -13.49 13.62
N ASP A 90 19.76 -14.83 13.59
CA ASP A 90 20.23 -15.70 14.68
C ASP A 90 21.75 -15.77 14.72
N GLU A 91 22.30 -15.83 15.92
CA GLU A 91 23.70 -16.13 16.17
C GLU A 91 23.85 -17.62 16.42
N LEU A 92 24.63 -18.29 15.60
CA LEU A 92 24.74 -19.75 15.57
C LEU A 92 26.14 -20.21 15.89
N LEU A 93 26.24 -21.27 16.68
CA LEU A 93 27.45 -22.05 16.87
C LEU A 93 27.36 -23.35 16.06
N LEU A 94 28.14 -23.46 15.01
CA LEU A 94 28.17 -24.60 14.10
C LEU A 94 29.24 -25.60 14.52
N LYS A 95 28.91 -26.88 14.63
CA LYS A 95 29.88 -27.97 14.80
C LYS A 95 29.93 -28.80 13.51
N LEU A 96 31.08 -28.82 12.86
CA LEU A 96 31.28 -29.35 11.52
C LEU A 96 32.29 -30.51 11.49
N VAL A 97 32.06 -31.42 10.55
CA VAL A 97 33.10 -32.40 10.11
C VAL A 97 33.28 -32.20 8.60
N GLY A 98 34.47 -31.78 8.19
CA GLY A 98 34.70 -31.24 6.85
C GLY A 98 33.84 -29.96 6.63
N ASP A 99 33.04 -29.93 5.55
CA ASP A 99 32.12 -28.83 5.23
C ASP A 99 30.66 -29.17 5.59
N THR A 100 30.43 -30.25 6.32
CA THR A 100 29.09 -30.68 6.75
C THR A 100 28.85 -30.28 8.20
N VAL A 101 27.78 -29.52 8.42
CA VAL A 101 27.29 -29.16 9.75
C VAL A 101 26.48 -30.32 10.31
N TRP A 102 26.86 -30.79 11.49
CA TRP A 102 26.18 -31.88 12.18
C TRP A 102 25.41 -31.43 13.40
N SER A 103 25.81 -30.30 13.98
CA SER A 103 25.09 -29.70 15.10
C SER A 103 25.09 -28.18 14.97
N VAL A 104 23.97 -27.56 15.21
CA VAL A 104 23.77 -26.13 15.29
C VAL A 104 23.17 -25.79 16.65
N GLU A 105 23.87 -24.97 17.40
CA GLU A 105 23.37 -24.41 18.65
C GLU A 105 23.07 -22.91 18.45
N VAL A 106 21.84 -22.49 18.71
CA VAL A 106 21.47 -21.09 18.61
C VAL A 106 21.90 -20.38 19.88
N GLN A 107 22.82 -19.43 19.76
CA GLN A 107 23.36 -18.65 20.86
C GLN A 107 22.50 -17.41 21.18
N ALA A 108 21.95 -16.76 20.12
CA ALA A 108 20.95 -15.72 20.23
C ALA A 108 19.83 -16.00 19.22
N TYR A 109 18.62 -16.15 19.74
CA TYR A 109 17.44 -16.49 18.96
C TYR A 109 16.63 -15.23 18.63
N HIS A 110 15.99 -15.22 17.50
CA HIS A 110 15.14 -14.13 17.07
C HIS A 110 13.78 -14.15 17.76
N GLY A 111 13.10 -13.00 17.71
CA GLY A 111 11.66 -12.89 17.88
C GLY A 111 11.02 -12.36 16.57
N TYR A 112 9.73 -12.10 16.61
CA TYR A 112 8.97 -11.62 15.47
C TYR A 112 8.31 -10.27 15.74
N ILE A 113 8.39 -9.38 14.76
CA ILE A 113 7.53 -8.19 14.69
C ILE A 113 6.36 -8.54 13.77
N VAL A 114 5.16 -8.70 14.35
CA VAL A 114 3.91 -8.98 13.63
C VAL A 114 3.26 -7.68 13.26
N VAL A 115 3.12 -7.40 11.95
CA VAL A 115 2.57 -6.15 11.46
C VAL A 115 1.07 -6.30 11.21
N GLU A 116 0.29 -5.54 11.96
CA GLU A 116 -1.18 -5.54 11.88
C GLU A 116 -1.72 -4.31 11.16
N ASN A 117 -2.96 -4.41 10.62
CA ASN A 117 -3.68 -3.34 9.94
C ASN A 117 -2.90 -2.73 8.75
N THR A 118 -2.23 -3.58 7.97
CA THR A 118 -1.42 -3.16 6.82
C THR A 118 -2.23 -2.48 5.73
N ASP A 119 -3.54 -2.74 5.63
CA ASP A 119 -4.52 -2.12 4.74
C ASP A 119 -4.77 -0.63 5.03
N ALA A 120 -4.49 -0.18 6.27
CA ALA A 120 -4.54 1.23 6.63
C ALA A 120 -3.49 2.08 5.88
N VAL A 121 -2.44 1.47 5.32
CA VAL A 121 -1.32 2.16 4.67
C VAL A 121 -1.29 1.85 3.17
N LYS A 122 -1.65 2.83 2.34
CA LYS A 122 -1.64 2.69 0.88
C LYS A 122 -0.22 2.76 0.32
N ASN A 123 0.12 1.85 -0.61
CA ASN A 123 1.46 1.73 -1.21
C ASN A 123 2.56 1.69 -0.14
N GLY A 124 2.25 1.01 0.97
CA GLY A 124 3.09 0.97 2.16
C GLY A 124 4.37 0.19 1.96
N LYS A 125 5.44 0.68 2.60
CA LYS A 125 6.70 -0.03 2.77
C LYS A 125 7.11 0.02 4.22
N ILE A 126 7.76 -1.04 4.67
CA ILE A 126 8.35 -1.16 6.01
C ILE A 126 9.84 -1.43 5.90
N GLN A 127 10.59 -0.82 6.79
CA GLN A 127 12.02 -0.99 6.94
C GLN A 127 12.33 -1.30 8.40
N LEU A 128 13.11 -2.34 8.63
CA LEU A 128 13.66 -2.68 9.94
C LEU A 128 15.10 -2.20 9.99
N ASP A 129 15.42 -1.33 10.94
CA ASP A 129 16.73 -0.71 11.12
C ASP A 129 17.27 -0.09 9.81
N GLU A 130 18.43 -0.54 9.34
CA GLU A 130 19.08 -0.09 8.11
C GLU A 130 18.86 -1.06 6.93
N ALA A 131 17.99 -2.09 7.09
CA ALA A 131 17.70 -3.04 6.03
C ALA A 131 16.97 -2.37 4.84
N GLU A 132 16.91 -3.03 3.70
CA GLU A 132 16.13 -2.55 2.57
C GLU A 132 14.64 -2.52 2.89
N ALA A 133 13.96 -1.41 2.53
CA ALA A 133 12.53 -1.28 2.71
C ALA A 133 11.75 -2.22 1.80
N VAL A 134 10.89 -3.05 2.37
CA VAL A 134 10.05 -4.03 1.66
C VAL A 134 8.59 -3.60 1.63
N PRO A 135 7.79 -3.99 0.60
CA PRO A 135 6.36 -3.69 0.57
C PRO A 135 5.63 -4.32 1.76
N LEU A 136 4.67 -3.57 2.33
CA LEU A 136 3.73 -4.12 3.32
C LEU A 136 2.84 -5.17 2.68
N THR A 137 2.67 -6.30 3.37
CA THR A 137 1.77 -7.39 2.97
C THR A 137 0.94 -7.84 4.18
N GLU A 138 -0.28 -8.31 3.92
CA GLU A 138 -1.14 -8.86 4.97
C GLU A 138 -0.46 -10.06 5.68
N GLY A 139 -0.55 -10.08 7.00
CA GLY A 139 0.05 -11.13 7.82
C GLY A 139 1.59 -11.12 7.84
N MET A 140 2.21 -9.98 7.51
CA MET A 140 3.67 -9.84 7.50
C MET A 140 4.25 -10.03 8.89
N GLN A 141 5.29 -10.86 8.96
CA GLN A 141 6.13 -11.05 10.14
C GLN A 141 7.58 -10.77 9.76
N LEU A 142 8.28 -10.02 10.59
CA LEU A 142 9.70 -9.71 10.42
C LEU A 142 10.47 -10.35 11.57
N ALA A 143 11.35 -11.29 11.25
CA ALA A 143 12.28 -11.82 12.23
C ALA A 143 13.33 -10.76 12.55
N ALA A 144 13.61 -10.57 13.83
CA ALA A 144 14.60 -9.64 14.35
C ALA A 144 15.34 -10.26 15.54
N ALA A 145 16.61 -9.91 15.73
CA ALA A 145 17.35 -10.34 16.90
C ALA A 145 16.68 -9.79 18.18
N GLU A 146 16.98 -10.40 19.32
CA GLU A 146 16.55 -9.85 20.59
C GLU A 146 17.16 -8.46 20.81
N GLY A 147 16.34 -7.50 21.24
CA GLY A 147 16.81 -6.14 21.56
C GLY A 147 15.95 -5.02 21.05
N HIS A 148 16.59 -3.85 20.90
CA HIS A 148 15.95 -2.63 20.43
C HIS A 148 16.14 -2.48 18.93
N HIS A 149 15.03 -2.31 18.23
CA HIS A 149 15.00 -2.10 16.79
C HIS A 149 14.26 -0.83 16.42
N THR A 150 14.51 -0.31 15.25
CA THR A 150 13.77 0.82 14.65
C THR A 150 12.93 0.32 13.50
N VAL A 151 11.60 0.49 13.60
CA VAL A 151 10.68 0.23 12.48
C VAL A 151 10.33 1.55 11.83
N THR A 152 10.58 1.66 10.52
CA THR A 152 10.18 2.81 9.71
C THR A 152 9.14 2.39 8.69
N VAL A 153 7.96 3.04 8.72
CA VAL A 153 6.88 2.79 7.76
C VAL A 153 6.60 4.04 6.95
N THR A 154 6.50 3.87 5.64
CA THR A 154 6.13 4.91 4.68
C THR A 154 4.92 4.47 3.88
N GLY A 155 4.09 5.42 3.47
CA GLY A 155 2.93 5.18 2.63
C GLY A 155 2.47 6.44 1.92
N SER A 156 1.59 6.32 0.93
CA SER A 156 1.10 7.49 0.19
C SER A 156 0.07 8.31 0.96
N ASN A 157 -0.59 7.72 1.95
CA ASN A 157 -1.68 8.32 2.74
C ASN A 157 -1.31 8.60 4.20
N ILE A 158 -0.09 8.31 4.62
CA ILE A 158 0.37 8.53 6.00
C ILE A 158 1.64 9.36 6.03
N GLU A 159 1.88 10.05 7.15
CA GLU A 159 3.19 10.60 7.47
C GLU A 159 4.18 9.46 7.72
N THR A 160 5.46 9.67 7.38
CA THR A 160 6.50 8.68 7.69
C THR A 160 6.52 8.41 9.18
N ARG A 161 6.26 7.17 9.57
CA ARG A 161 6.26 6.73 10.97
C ARG A 161 7.58 6.02 11.28
N LYS A 162 8.22 6.41 12.38
CA LYS A 162 9.48 5.82 12.86
C LYS A 162 9.38 5.57 14.35
N ASP A 163 9.36 4.31 14.74
CA ASP A 163 9.20 3.87 16.13
C ASP A 163 10.34 2.97 16.56
N ALA A 164 10.66 3.04 17.85
CA ALA A 164 11.48 2.04 18.51
C ALA A 164 10.59 0.87 18.94
N VAL A 165 11.03 -0.34 18.66
CA VAL A 165 10.35 -1.59 19.01
C VAL A 165 11.34 -2.46 19.79
N VAL A 166 10.88 -3.13 20.84
CA VAL A 166 11.68 -4.11 21.59
C VAL A 166 11.22 -5.50 21.17
N VAL A 167 12.16 -6.34 20.81
CA VAL A 167 11.94 -7.74 20.42
C VAL A 167 12.52 -8.62 21.50
N GLU A 168 11.75 -9.61 21.96
CA GLU A 168 12.19 -10.67 22.89
C GLU A 168 12.35 -11.98 22.13
N ALA A 169 13.34 -12.77 22.50
CA ALA A 169 13.65 -14.05 21.85
C ALA A 169 12.45 -15.00 21.92
N GLY A 170 12.05 -15.57 20.78
CA GLY A 170 10.93 -16.49 20.67
C GLY A 170 9.53 -15.86 20.79
N GLU A 171 9.44 -14.56 21.02
CA GLU A 171 8.15 -13.88 21.25
C GLU A 171 7.71 -13.07 20.03
N GLU A 172 6.39 -12.78 19.97
CA GLU A 172 5.79 -11.91 18.98
C GLU A 172 5.54 -10.51 19.54
N THR A 173 6.07 -9.49 18.90
CA THR A 173 5.80 -8.08 19.19
C THR A 173 4.87 -7.50 18.14
N VAL A 174 3.65 -7.09 18.52
CA VAL A 174 2.67 -6.51 17.61
C VAL A 174 3.02 -5.07 17.25
N TYR A 175 3.10 -4.77 15.96
CA TYR A 175 3.25 -3.43 15.40
C TYR A 175 1.98 -3.03 14.64
N ASP A 176 1.10 -2.26 15.32
CA ASP A 176 -0.21 -1.86 14.83
C ASP A 176 -0.14 -0.58 13.98
N LEU A 177 -0.54 -0.66 12.72
CA LEU A 177 -0.58 0.44 11.78
C LEU A 177 -1.89 1.26 11.80
N SER A 178 -2.92 0.84 12.53
CA SER A 178 -4.18 1.60 12.66
C SER A 178 -3.98 2.99 13.30
N LYS A 179 -2.86 3.21 13.98
CA LYS A 179 -2.48 4.46 14.64
C LYS A 179 -1.54 5.34 13.81
N ALA A 180 -1.29 4.97 12.54
CA ALA A 180 -0.46 5.78 11.66
C ALA A 180 -1.13 7.14 11.41
N GLN A 181 -0.35 8.23 11.52
CA GLN A 181 -0.87 9.58 11.30
C GLN A 181 -1.17 9.78 9.82
N GLU A 182 -2.39 10.17 9.50
CA GLU A 182 -2.80 10.47 8.13
C GLU A 182 -2.04 11.68 7.57
N LYS A 183 -1.57 11.57 6.36
CA LYS A 183 -0.99 12.69 5.61
C LYS A 183 -2.11 13.54 5.05
N MET A 184 -2.08 14.86 5.34
CA MET A 184 -3.09 15.81 4.92
C MET A 184 -2.66 16.60 3.69
N GLY A 185 -3.63 16.98 2.86
CA GLY A 185 -3.44 17.90 1.75
C GLY A 185 -4.60 18.88 1.63
N VAL A 186 -4.52 19.79 0.66
CA VAL A 186 -5.50 20.86 0.44
C VAL A 186 -6.08 20.77 -0.97
N ILE A 187 -7.42 20.74 -1.08
CA ILE A 187 -8.12 20.90 -2.36
C ILE A 187 -8.57 22.36 -2.49
N ILE A 188 -8.18 23.00 -3.58
CA ILE A 188 -8.57 24.37 -3.93
C ILE A 188 -9.41 24.34 -5.19
N ILE A 189 -10.66 24.85 -5.11
CA ILE A 189 -11.57 24.94 -6.25
C ILE A 189 -11.46 26.31 -6.90
N ASN A 190 -11.15 26.33 -8.19
CA ASN A 190 -11.15 27.51 -9.05
C ASN A 190 -12.35 27.41 -10.00
N ALA A 191 -13.50 27.98 -9.59
CA ALA A 191 -14.71 27.97 -10.41
C ALA A 191 -14.86 29.26 -11.23
N ASN A 192 -15.41 29.15 -12.44
CA ASN A 192 -15.76 30.28 -13.30
C ASN A 192 -16.96 31.08 -12.79
N VAL A 193 -17.56 30.67 -11.66
CA VAL A 193 -18.72 31.32 -11.01
C VAL A 193 -18.43 31.56 -9.52
N LYS A 194 -19.12 32.55 -8.93
CA LYS A 194 -19.10 32.81 -7.47
C LYS A 194 -20.38 32.27 -6.82
N ASP A 195 -20.38 32.19 -5.48
CA ASP A 195 -21.56 31.84 -4.67
C ASP A 195 -22.19 30.50 -5.09
N TYR A 196 -21.36 29.46 -5.17
CA TYR A 196 -21.74 28.07 -5.42
C TYR A 196 -21.75 27.27 -4.11
N LYS A 197 -22.39 26.10 -4.14
CA LYS A 197 -22.30 25.10 -3.07
C LYS A 197 -21.35 23.99 -3.51
N LEU A 198 -20.35 23.70 -2.68
CA LEU A 198 -19.41 22.60 -2.88
C LEU A 198 -19.81 21.42 -2.00
N TYR A 199 -19.72 20.22 -2.56
CA TYR A 199 -19.84 18.96 -1.85
C TYR A 199 -18.61 18.11 -2.16
N ILE A 200 -18.07 17.48 -1.13
CA ILE A 200 -16.95 16.52 -1.23
C ILE A 200 -17.44 15.21 -0.63
N ASN A 201 -17.44 14.12 -1.41
CA ASN A 201 -18.01 12.82 -1.04
C ASN A 201 -19.44 12.94 -0.48
N GLY A 202 -20.25 13.85 -1.06
CA GLY A 202 -21.64 14.12 -0.66
C GLY A 202 -21.81 15.01 0.58
N ALA A 203 -20.76 15.35 1.31
CA ALA A 203 -20.80 16.28 2.43
C ALA A 203 -20.55 17.72 1.99
N ALA A 204 -21.29 18.69 2.56
CA ALA A 204 -21.09 20.12 2.27
C ALA A 204 -19.68 20.55 2.74
N ALA A 205 -18.98 21.28 1.90
CA ALA A 205 -17.61 21.74 2.13
C ALA A 205 -17.39 23.17 1.65
N GLU A 206 -16.26 23.74 2.03
CA GLU A 206 -15.76 25.02 1.55
C GLU A 206 -14.39 24.85 0.86
N SER A 207 -14.04 25.78 -0.02
CA SER A 207 -12.72 25.82 -0.64
C SER A 207 -11.92 27.01 -0.08
N PRO A 208 -10.65 26.78 0.37
CA PRO A 208 -9.87 25.54 0.37
C PRO A 208 -10.32 24.50 1.41
N ALA A 209 -10.29 23.20 1.06
CA ALA A 209 -10.61 22.10 1.96
C ALA A 209 -9.35 21.32 2.34
N VAL A 210 -9.08 21.14 3.65
CA VAL A 210 -7.98 20.33 4.17
C VAL A 210 -8.51 18.92 4.45
N LEU A 211 -7.93 17.92 3.80
CA LEU A 211 -8.42 16.55 3.80
C LEU A 211 -7.25 15.55 3.85
N PRO A 212 -7.45 14.31 4.35
CA PRO A 212 -6.49 13.24 4.19
C PRO A 212 -6.14 12.98 2.72
N MET A 213 -4.95 12.46 2.44
CA MET A 213 -4.59 11.97 1.11
C MET A 213 -5.53 10.83 0.69
N GLY A 214 -6.11 10.92 -0.52
CA GLY A 214 -7.10 9.94 -0.98
C GLY A 214 -7.89 10.37 -2.20
N GLU A 215 -8.97 9.65 -2.48
CA GLU A 215 -9.87 9.88 -3.62
C GLU A 215 -11.14 10.59 -3.17
N TYR A 216 -11.59 11.57 -3.96
CA TYR A 216 -12.72 12.43 -3.63
C TYR A 216 -13.60 12.68 -4.83
N ASP A 217 -14.92 12.57 -4.61
CA ASP A 217 -15.94 13.02 -5.55
C ASP A 217 -16.34 14.46 -5.21
N LEU A 218 -16.07 15.36 -6.15
CA LEU A 218 -16.41 16.78 -6.03
C LEU A 218 -17.69 17.06 -6.80
N VAL A 219 -18.63 17.78 -6.18
CA VAL A 219 -19.86 18.24 -6.83
C VAL A 219 -20.07 19.71 -6.52
N ILE A 220 -20.34 20.49 -7.56
CA ILE A 220 -20.67 21.92 -7.43
C ILE A 220 -22.06 22.18 -7.96
N LEU A 221 -22.90 22.82 -7.13
CA LEU A 221 -24.24 23.20 -7.44
C LEU A 221 -24.40 24.73 -7.43
N LYS A 222 -25.03 25.28 -8.47
CA LYS A 222 -25.41 26.69 -8.55
C LYS A 222 -26.72 26.85 -9.31
N ASN A 223 -27.64 27.68 -8.78
CA ASN A 223 -28.90 27.95 -9.44
C ASN A 223 -28.69 28.55 -10.85
N GLY A 224 -29.36 27.98 -11.86
CA GLY A 224 -29.26 28.38 -13.27
C GLY A 224 -28.04 27.87 -13.98
N TYR A 225 -27.35 26.87 -13.40
CA TYR A 225 -26.24 26.17 -14.01
C TYR A 225 -26.45 24.67 -13.90
N THR A 226 -25.94 23.96 -14.88
CA THR A 226 -25.85 22.49 -14.83
C THR A 226 -24.92 22.07 -13.71
N GLU A 227 -25.24 20.97 -13.00
CA GLU A 227 -24.37 20.37 -12.01
C GLU A 227 -23.00 20.06 -12.61
N TRP A 228 -21.95 20.44 -11.90
CA TRP A 228 -20.58 20.08 -12.24
C TRP A 228 -20.08 19.03 -11.24
N SER A 229 -19.44 17.97 -11.74
CA SER A 229 -18.85 16.94 -10.91
C SER A 229 -17.52 16.46 -11.48
N GLN A 230 -16.61 16.07 -10.60
CA GLN A 230 -15.32 15.50 -10.95
C GLN A 230 -14.81 14.58 -9.84
N HIS A 231 -14.29 13.39 -10.24
CA HIS A 231 -13.50 12.55 -9.37
C HIS A 231 -12.03 12.99 -9.40
N VAL A 232 -11.39 13.11 -8.21
CA VAL A 232 -10.01 13.58 -8.08
C VAL A 232 -9.25 12.75 -7.07
N THR A 233 -7.92 12.67 -7.26
CA THR A 233 -6.99 12.06 -6.30
C THR A 233 -6.16 13.16 -5.66
N LEU A 234 -6.24 13.28 -4.32
CA LEU A 234 -5.37 14.14 -3.52
C LEU A 234 -4.14 13.33 -3.10
N ASP A 235 -3.06 13.42 -3.88
CA ASP A 235 -1.79 12.69 -3.70
C ASP A 235 -0.59 13.60 -3.42
N LYS A 236 -0.84 14.89 -3.23
CA LYS A 236 0.16 15.93 -2.98
C LYS A 236 -0.41 17.02 -2.06
N ASP A 237 0.47 17.81 -1.47
CA ASP A 237 0.12 18.82 -0.47
C ASP A 237 -0.95 19.82 -0.92
N THR A 238 -1.05 20.10 -2.23
CA THR A 238 -2.07 20.99 -2.79
C THR A 238 -2.55 20.50 -4.16
N LEU A 239 -3.86 20.33 -4.29
CA LEU A 239 -4.55 20.02 -5.53
C LEU A 239 -5.41 21.20 -5.95
N ASN A 240 -5.09 21.82 -7.09
CA ASN A 240 -5.92 22.85 -7.71
C ASN A 240 -6.87 22.21 -8.72
N VAL A 241 -8.17 22.43 -8.55
CA VAL A 241 -9.22 21.91 -9.42
C VAL A 241 -9.92 23.08 -10.10
N THR A 242 -9.99 23.05 -11.43
CA THR A 242 -10.73 24.06 -12.20
C THR A 242 -12.14 23.54 -12.52
N ALA A 243 -13.18 24.29 -12.16
CA ALA A 243 -14.57 23.94 -12.38
C ALA A 243 -15.23 24.93 -13.35
N GLU A 244 -15.57 24.44 -14.53
CA GLU A 244 -16.23 25.20 -15.60
C GLU A 244 -17.73 24.86 -15.62
N LEU A 245 -18.54 25.63 -14.86
CA LEU A 245 -20.01 25.45 -14.83
C LEU A 245 -20.63 26.05 -16.09
N GLN A 246 -21.54 25.30 -16.71
CA GLN A 246 -22.33 25.74 -17.87
C GLN A 246 -23.70 26.25 -17.41
N LYS A 247 -24.17 27.34 -18.02
CA LYS A 247 -25.55 27.82 -17.75
C LYS A 247 -26.54 26.76 -18.19
N ASP A 248 -27.51 26.47 -17.33
CA ASP A 248 -28.69 25.66 -17.67
C ASP A 248 -29.67 26.49 -18.47
N VAL A 249 -29.51 26.47 -19.80
CA VAL A 249 -30.37 27.24 -20.72
C VAL A 249 -31.57 26.40 -21.08
N GLN A 250 -32.72 26.81 -20.58
CA GLN A 250 -34.00 26.21 -20.95
C GLN A 250 -34.49 26.79 -22.29
N TYR A 251 -35.06 25.94 -23.15
CA TYR A 251 -35.59 26.32 -24.45
C TYR A 251 -37.09 26.11 -24.53
N GLY A 252 -37.78 26.96 -25.30
CA GLY A 252 -39.17 26.77 -25.69
C GLY A 252 -39.32 26.90 -27.20
N THR A 253 -40.39 26.31 -27.74
CA THR A 253 -40.72 26.37 -29.16
C THR A 253 -41.60 27.55 -29.45
N LEU A 254 -41.21 28.42 -30.37
CA LEU A 254 -42.04 29.47 -30.97
C LEU A 254 -42.61 28.95 -32.30
N THR A 255 -43.94 28.91 -32.40
CA THR A 255 -44.64 28.69 -33.66
C THR A 255 -45.13 30.03 -34.21
N VAL A 256 -44.71 30.35 -35.42
CA VAL A 256 -45.11 31.58 -36.12
C VAL A 256 -45.97 31.22 -37.30
N THR A 257 -47.19 31.78 -37.34
CA THR A 257 -48.13 31.68 -38.47
C THR A 257 -48.49 33.09 -38.96
N ALA A 258 -48.87 33.19 -40.22
CA ALA A 258 -49.34 34.43 -40.83
C ALA A 258 -50.56 34.15 -41.70
N ASP A 259 -51.49 35.13 -41.83
CA ASP A 259 -52.65 35.05 -42.68
C ASP A 259 -52.31 35.21 -44.15
N VAL A 260 -51.11 35.57 -44.49
CA VAL A 260 -50.60 35.64 -45.87
C VAL A 260 -49.38 34.70 -46.01
N ASP A 261 -49.39 33.86 -47.03
CA ASP A 261 -48.28 32.92 -47.28
C ASP A 261 -47.01 33.69 -47.63
N GLY A 262 -45.90 33.15 -47.17
CA GLY A 262 -44.59 33.65 -47.51
C GLY A 262 -44.19 34.98 -46.88
N ALA A 263 -44.69 35.26 -45.66
CA ALA A 263 -44.25 36.40 -44.85
C ALA A 263 -42.88 36.04 -44.22
N TRP A 264 -41.90 36.90 -44.34
CA TRP A 264 -40.60 36.79 -43.68
C TRP A 264 -40.69 37.00 -42.22
N VAL A 265 -40.02 36.18 -41.42
CA VAL A 265 -40.01 36.22 -39.95
C VAL A 265 -38.64 36.70 -39.49
N TYR A 266 -38.66 37.78 -38.72
CA TYR A 266 -37.49 38.32 -38.03
C TYR A 266 -37.67 38.21 -36.52
N ILE A 267 -36.65 37.75 -35.81
CA ILE A 267 -36.65 37.67 -34.36
C ILE A 267 -35.45 38.47 -33.85
N ASN A 268 -35.74 39.48 -33.00
CA ASN A 268 -34.76 40.48 -32.53
C ASN A 268 -33.95 41.14 -33.69
N GLY A 269 -34.57 41.25 -34.89
CA GLY A 269 -33.96 41.86 -36.08
C GLY A 269 -33.16 40.90 -36.95
N GLU A 270 -32.98 39.64 -36.57
CA GLU A 270 -32.34 38.62 -37.38
C GLU A 270 -33.40 37.82 -38.17
N GLU A 271 -33.08 37.44 -39.41
CA GLU A 271 -33.95 36.68 -40.28
C GLU A 271 -33.96 35.20 -39.90
N TYR A 272 -35.14 34.62 -39.65
CA TYR A 272 -35.30 33.21 -39.27
C TYR A 272 -35.96 32.35 -40.34
N GLY A 273 -36.61 32.93 -41.30
CA GLY A 273 -37.23 32.22 -42.42
C GLY A 273 -38.60 32.77 -42.79
N VAL A 274 -39.51 31.91 -43.29
CA VAL A 274 -40.82 32.29 -43.80
C VAL A 274 -41.92 31.58 -43.02
N ALA A 275 -43.01 32.29 -42.67
CA ALA A 275 -44.16 31.71 -42.01
C ALA A 275 -44.99 30.84 -43.00
N PRO A 276 -45.57 29.71 -42.53
CA PRO A 276 -45.51 29.19 -41.14
C PRO A 276 -44.20 28.51 -40.83
N MET A 277 -43.65 28.72 -39.62
CA MET A 277 -42.41 28.11 -39.15
C MET A 277 -42.42 27.82 -37.66
N GLN A 278 -41.47 26.98 -37.21
CA GLN A 278 -41.21 26.74 -35.79
C GLN A 278 -39.71 26.91 -35.53
N VAL A 279 -39.37 27.45 -34.37
CA VAL A 279 -37.99 27.63 -33.93
C VAL A 279 -37.89 27.44 -32.42
N ASN A 280 -36.82 26.75 -31.98
CA ASN A 280 -36.50 26.62 -30.56
C ASN A 280 -35.61 27.80 -30.14
N LEU A 281 -36.04 28.53 -29.15
CA LEU A 281 -35.33 29.69 -28.61
C LEU A 281 -35.16 29.54 -27.11
N PRO A 282 -34.05 30.02 -26.53
CA PRO A 282 -33.90 30.11 -25.08
C PRO A 282 -35.06 30.83 -24.42
N TYR A 283 -35.38 30.49 -23.17
CA TYR A 283 -36.35 31.27 -22.40
C TYR A 283 -35.92 32.75 -22.35
N GLY A 284 -36.83 33.65 -22.67
CA GLY A 284 -36.53 35.07 -22.76
C GLY A 284 -37.60 35.88 -23.46
N SER A 285 -37.35 37.18 -23.60
CA SER A 285 -38.21 38.12 -24.32
C SER A 285 -37.64 38.36 -25.71
N TYR A 286 -38.50 38.26 -26.71
CA TYR A 286 -38.17 38.41 -28.13
C TYR A 286 -39.09 39.37 -28.83
N ASN A 287 -38.55 40.18 -29.75
CA ASN A 287 -39.32 41.02 -30.64
C ASN A 287 -39.45 40.26 -31.99
N VAL A 288 -40.66 39.81 -32.28
CA VAL A 288 -40.97 39.13 -33.54
C VAL A 288 -41.56 40.15 -34.52
N MET A 289 -41.03 40.16 -35.74
CA MET A 289 -41.55 41.00 -36.83
C MET A 289 -41.82 40.13 -38.06
N LEU A 290 -42.98 40.38 -38.69
CA LEU A 290 -43.37 39.74 -39.97
C LEU A 290 -43.38 40.80 -41.03
N GLU A 291 -42.74 40.48 -42.20
CA GLU A 291 -42.72 41.38 -43.37
C GLU A 291 -43.08 40.62 -44.65
N LYS A 292 -43.90 41.30 -45.46
CA LYS A 292 -44.27 40.81 -46.80
C LYS A 292 -44.40 42.01 -47.73
N SER A 293 -43.83 41.91 -48.95
CA SER A 293 -43.95 42.97 -49.96
C SER A 293 -45.42 43.26 -50.27
N GLY A 294 -45.84 44.55 -50.22
CA GLY A 294 -47.17 44.96 -50.41
C GLY A 294 -48.05 44.93 -49.16
N TYR A 295 -47.57 44.58 -48.02
CA TYR A 295 -48.28 44.56 -46.73
C TYR A 295 -47.53 45.39 -45.69
N GLN A 296 -48.26 45.83 -44.70
CA GLN A 296 -47.70 46.52 -43.56
C GLN A 296 -47.06 45.55 -42.60
N SER A 297 -45.83 45.85 -42.15
CA SER A 297 -45.06 44.95 -41.22
C SER A 297 -45.84 44.83 -39.90
N TYR A 298 -45.89 43.59 -39.37
CA TYR A 298 -46.42 43.28 -38.04
C TYR A 298 -45.30 43.10 -37.04
N LYS A 299 -45.42 43.68 -35.82
CA LYS A 299 -44.43 43.58 -34.74
C LYS A 299 -45.11 43.18 -33.44
N GLN A 300 -44.52 42.20 -32.73
CA GLN A 300 -45.00 41.76 -31.44
C GLN A 300 -43.85 41.39 -30.55
N SER A 301 -43.89 41.84 -29.27
CA SER A 301 -43.00 41.31 -28.24
C SER A 301 -43.67 40.11 -27.59
N ILE A 302 -42.90 39.02 -27.49
CA ILE A 302 -43.35 37.77 -26.88
C ILE A 302 -42.39 37.38 -25.78
N GLN A 303 -42.85 36.53 -24.87
CA GLN A 303 -42.00 35.90 -23.85
C GLN A 303 -42.10 34.38 -23.96
N ILE A 304 -40.97 33.75 -24.05
CA ILE A 304 -40.85 32.27 -24.00
C ILE A 304 -40.44 31.90 -22.58
N SER A 305 -41.35 31.23 -21.83
CA SER A 305 -41.17 30.89 -20.41
C SER A 305 -41.47 29.43 -20.07
N SER A 306 -42.00 28.64 -21.01
CA SER A 306 -42.30 27.21 -20.90
C SER A 306 -42.35 26.58 -22.28
N GLN A 307 -42.18 25.28 -22.38
CA GLN A 307 -42.51 24.52 -23.59
C GLN A 307 -44.02 24.55 -23.78
N THR A 308 -44.46 25.05 -24.89
CA THR A 308 -45.88 25.02 -25.32
C THR A 308 -46.00 24.02 -26.50
#